data_e60a0baac04e95ee9ce0bd455c4ce49b
#
_entry.id   e60a0baac04e95ee9ce0bd455c4ce49b
#
_cell.length_a   1.000
_cell.length_b   1.000
_cell.length_c   1.000
_cell.angle_alpha   90.00
_cell.angle_beta   90.00
_cell.angle_gamma   90.00
#
_symmetry.space_group_name_H-M   'P 1'
#
loop_
_entity.id
_entity.type
_entity.pdbx_description
1 polymer ?
#
loop_
_entity_poly.entity_id
_entity_poly.type
_entity_poly.pdbx_seq_one_letter_code
_entity_poly.pdbx_strand_id
1 'polypeptide(L)'
;MNTSQHDIAEGILFTDQYQFTMAQLYYRQGLHEKKAQFDFFFREYPNYGAHKAGYCINAGLEWLLDWMDAARFHDAEIEFLAGQRGRTGQPVFDPGFLNWLRENGHFGGLSIRAIPEGRVVHQNVPLVVVQGPLAMAQILETALLNQLNYQTLVATKAARIRESGRGQLFLEFGSRRGHGKGANAGVRAALILSLIHISE
;
A
#
# COMPACT_ATOMS: atom_id res chain seq x y z
N MET A 1 -21.58 15.96 5.32
CA MET A 1 -21.65 14.52 5.61
C MET A 1 -20.72 14.24 6.77
N ASN A 2 -21.15 13.52 7.78
CA ASN A 2 -20.26 13.13 8.89
C ASN A 2 -19.35 12.01 8.37
N THR A 3 -18.11 12.32 8.06
CA THR A 3 -17.11 11.33 7.65
C THR A 3 -16.89 10.38 8.83
N SER A 4 -17.12 9.10 8.66
CA SER A 4 -16.97 8.13 9.75
C SER A 4 -15.48 7.95 10.10
N GLN A 5 -15.17 7.57 11.33
CA GLN A 5 -13.80 7.23 11.72
C GLN A 5 -13.21 6.13 10.84
N HIS A 6 -14.05 5.26 10.32
CA HIS A 6 -13.71 4.22 9.38
C HIS A 6 -13.21 4.80 8.04
N ASP A 7 -13.94 5.78 7.45
CA ASP A 7 -13.55 6.39 6.19
C ASP A 7 -12.21 7.13 6.31
N ILE A 8 -11.98 7.79 7.45
CA ILE A 8 -10.71 8.45 7.77
C ILE A 8 -9.56 7.43 7.82
N ALA A 9 -9.78 6.29 8.49
CA ALA A 9 -8.74 5.27 8.69
C ALA A 9 -8.38 4.50 7.40
N GLU A 10 -9.31 4.38 6.45
CA GLU A 10 -9.09 3.67 5.18
C GLU A 10 -8.74 4.61 4.02
N GLY A 11 -8.91 5.92 4.20
CA GLY A 11 -8.59 6.95 3.23
C GLY A 11 -7.08 7.29 3.19
N ILE A 12 -6.78 8.51 2.77
CA ILE A 12 -5.40 8.98 2.60
C ILE A 12 -4.59 9.04 3.91
N LEU A 13 -5.26 8.98 5.07
CA LEU A 13 -4.61 8.86 6.38
C LEU A 13 -4.15 7.43 6.71
N PHE A 14 -4.37 6.46 5.82
CA PHE A 14 -3.80 5.12 5.93
C PHE A 14 -2.29 5.17 5.66
N THR A 15 -1.58 5.85 6.55
CA THR A 15 -0.12 5.99 6.52
C THR A 15 0.42 6.23 7.93
N ASP A 16 1.71 5.97 8.14
CA ASP A 16 2.36 6.24 9.40
C ASP A 16 2.53 7.75 9.60
N GLN A 17 2.31 8.25 10.81
CA GLN A 17 2.38 9.67 11.12
C GLN A 17 3.71 10.32 10.70
N TYR A 18 4.82 9.59 10.75
CA TYR A 18 6.12 10.15 10.37
C TYR A 18 6.19 10.52 8.88
N GLN A 19 5.39 9.89 8.02
CA GLN A 19 5.32 10.26 6.60
C GLN A 19 4.81 11.69 6.42
N PHE A 20 3.80 12.08 7.21
CA PHE A 20 3.30 13.45 7.18
C PHE A 20 4.31 14.45 7.76
N THR A 21 5.00 14.09 8.84
CA THR A 21 6.02 14.99 9.43
C THR A 21 7.23 15.14 8.50
N MET A 22 7.62 14.11 7.76
CA MET A 22 8.64 14.20 6.71
C MET A 22 8.15 15.05 5.53
N ALA A 23 6.93 14.85 5.05
CA ALA A 23 6.33 15.66 3.98
C ALA A 23 6.26 17.14 4.38
N GLN A 24 5.90 17.43 5.64
CA GLN A 24 5.95 18.80 6.18
C GLN A 24 7.36 19.38 6.20
N LEU A 25 8.38 18.58 6.55
CA LEU A 25 9.76 19.02 6.50
C LEU A 25 10.17 19.39 5.07
N TYR A 26 9.78 18.58 4.08
CA TYR A 26 10.02 18.90 2.66
C TYR A 26 9.29 20.17 2.24
N TYR A 27 8.05 20.38 2.71
CA TYR A 27 7.30 21.62 2.46
C TYR A 27 8.04 22.84 3.02
N ARG A 28 8.49 22.80 4.27
CA ARG A 28 9.24 23.90 4.92
C ARG A 28 10.53 24.24 4.18
N GLN A 29 11.15 23.25 3.54
CA GLN A 29 12.39 23.42 2.77
C GLN A 29 12.17 23.76 1.30
N GLY A 30 10.92 23.87 0.85
CA GLY A 30 10.60 24.08 -0.58
C GLY A 30 10.95 22.90 -1.49
N LEU A 31 11.03 21.69 -0.91
CA LEU A 31 11.41 20.46 -1.64
C LEU A 31 10.22 19.59 -2.01
N HIS A 32 9.04 19.86 -1.49
CA HIS A 32 7.85 19.00 -1.56
C HIS A 32 7.40 18.67 -2.99
N GLU A 33 7.59 19.63 -3.93
CA GLU A 33 7.26 19.45 -5.36
C GLU A 33 8.45 18.92 -6.21
N LYS A 34 9.63 18.76 -5.62
CA LYS A 34 10.76 18.20 -6.36
C LYS A 34 10.45 16.79 -6.83
N LYS A 35 10.76 16.50 -8.07
CA LYS A 35 10.63 15.16 -8.63
C LYS A 35 11.58 14.20 -7.91
N ALA A 36 11.01 13.15 -7.34
CA ALA A 36 11.72 12.06 -6.68
C ALA A 36 11.38 10.72 -7.32
N GLN A 37 12.20 9.72 -7.05
CA GLN A 37 11.95 8.33 -7.40
C GLN A 37 12.16 7.46 -6.17
N PHE A 38 11.24 6.52 -5.95
CA PHE A 38 11.32 5.49 -4.93
C PHE A 38 11.12 4.13 -5.58
N ASP A 39 11.90 3.16 -5.10
CA ASP A 39 11.83 1.78 -5.59
C ASP A 39 11.35 0.86 -4.47
N PHE A 40 10.26 0.13 -4.72
CA PHE A 40 9.79 -0.92 -3.84
C PHE A 40 10.39 -2.26 -4.22
N PHE A 41 10.95 -2.96 -3.25
CA PHE A 41 11.47 -4.32 -3.38
C PHE A 41 11.41 -5.04 -2.03
N PHE A 42 11.46 -6.37 -2.03
CA PHE A 42 11.62 -7.14 -0.79
C PHE A 42 13.06 -7.66 -0.65
N ARG A 43 13.52 -7.80 0.60
CA ARG A 43 14.92 -8.12 0.93
C ARG A 43 15.18 -9.60 1.07
N GLU A 44 14.18 -10.35 1.55
CA GLU A 44 14.30 -11.79 1.83
C GLU A 44 13.04 -12.52 1.42
N TYR A 45 13.22 -13.78 0.97
CA TYR A 45 12.10 -14.66 0.71
C TYR A 45 11.38 -15.06 1.98
N PRO A 46 10.04 -15.31 1.92
CA PRO A 46 9.30 -15.87 3.03
C PRO A 46 9.96 -17.16 3.54
N ASN A 47 10.13 -17.23 4.86
CA ASN A 47 10.68 -18.38 5.55
C ASN A 47 9.54 -19.22 6.12
N TYR A 48 9.44 -20.47 5.69
CA TYR A 48 8.43 -21.44 6.15
C TYR A 48 8.99 -22.45 7.16
N GLY A 49 10.12 -22.16 7.78
CA GLY A 49 10.78 -23.02 8.75
C GLY A 49 11.71 -24.04 8.08
N ALA A 50 11.15 -25.07 7.47
CA ALA A 50 11.93 -26.12 6.79
C ALA A 50 12.62 -25.64 5.50
N HIS A 51 12.11 -24.55 4.88
CA HIS A 51 12.65 -24.01 3.63
C HIS A 51 12.24 -22.55 3.41
N LYS A 52 12.99 -21.84 2.58
CA LYS A 52 12.62 -20.51 2.03
C LYS A 52 11.81 -20.67 0.75
N ALA A 53 11.01 -19.65 0.43
CA ALA A 53 10.16 -19.69 -0.76
C ALA A 53 10.93 -19.85 -2.09
N GLY A 54 12.07 -19.21 -2.24
CA GLY A 54 12.87 -19.22 -3.47
C GLY A 54 12.36 -18.28 -4.57
N TYR A 55 11.08 -17.89 -4.54
CA TYR A 55 10.44 -16.87 -5.36
C TYR A 55 9.23 -16.29 -4.64
N CYS A 56 8.70 -15.18 -5.15
CA CYS A 56 7.39 -14.65 -4.75
C CYS A 56 6.50 -14.45 -5.98
N ILE A 57 5.19 -14.38 -5.76
CA ILE A 57 4.21 -13.99 -6.77
C ILE A 57 3.76 -12.57 -6.48
N ASN A 58 4.03 -11.64 -7.42
CA ASN A 58 3.63 -10.24 -7.25
C ASN A 58 2.10 -10.11 -7.23
N ALA A 59 1.56 -9.40 -6.22
CA ALA A 59 0.14 -9.16 -6.05
C ALA A 59 -0.12 -7.90 -5.22
N GLY A 60 -1.30 -7.28 -5.37
CA GLY A 60 -1.74 -6.12 -4.60
C GLY A 60 -1.70 -4.80 -5.36
N LEU A 61 -1.21 -4.80 -6.60
CA LEU A 61 -1.06 -3.58 -7.40
C LEU A 61 -2.40 -2.96 -7.79
N GLU A 62 -3.37 -3.76 -8.24
CA GLU A 62 -4.69 -3.25 -8.64
C GLU A 62 -5.39 -2.53 -7.49
N TRP A 63 -5.43 -3.15 -6.31
CA TRP A 63 -6.04 -2.52 -5.14
C TRP A 63 -5.29 -1.28 -4.65
N LEU A 64 -3.98 -1.24 -4.81
CA LEU A 64 -3.20 -0.04 -4.54
C LEU A 64 -3.62 1.09 -5.49
N LEU A 65 -3.75 0.83 -6.78
CA LEU A 65 -4.13 1.82 -7.78
C LEU A 65 -5.55 2.34 -7.56
N ASP A 66 -6.51 1.44 -7.29
CA ASP A 66 -7.89 1.82 -6.94
C ASP A 66 -7.93 2.71 -5.69
N TRP A 67 -7.14 2.36 -4.66
CA TRP A 67 -7.03 3.17 -3.47
C TRP A 67 -6.39 4.54 -3.75
N MET A 68 -5.33 4.60 -4.56
CA MET A 68 -4.67 5.86 -4.94
C MET A 68 -5.60 6.79 -5.71
N ASP A 69 -6.46 6.25 -6.56
CA ASP A 69 -7.44 7.03 -7.32
C ASP A 69 -8.52 7.65 -6.43
N ALA A 70 -8.88 6.97 -5.35
CA ALA A 70 -9.89 7.42 -4.39
C ALA A 70 -9.32 8.32 -3.29
N ALA A 71 -8.08 8.09 -2.87
CA ALA A 71 -7.48 8.71 -1.69
C ALA A 71 -7.18 10.21 -1.92
N ARG A 72 -7.80 11.08 -1.11
CA ARG A 72 -7.66 12.54 -1.16
C ARG A 72 -7.77 13.14 0.24
N PHE A 73 -7.16 14.31 0.42
CA PHE A 73 -7.38 15.12 1.62
C PHE A 73 -8.64 15.96 1.41
N HIS A 74 -9.68 15.63 2.16
CA HIS A 74 -10.88 16.45 2.34
C HIS A 74 -10.78 17.24 3.66
N ASP A 75 -11.78 18.06 3.95
CA ASP A 75 -11.77 18.87 5.18
C ASP A 75 -11.66 18.02 6.45
N ALA A 76 -12.25 16.83 6.49
CA ALA A 76 -12.20 15.93 7.65
C ALA A 76 -10.78 15.44 7.96
N GLU A 77 -10.00 15.04 6.96
CA GLU A 77 -8.61 14.62 7.11
C GLU A 77 -7.71 15.80 7.54
N ILE A 78 -7.96 16.98 6.96
CA ILE A 78 -7.23 18.20 7.32
C ILE A 78 -7.56 18.62 8.76
N GLU A 79 -8.81 18.59 9.18
CA GLU A 79 -9.22 18.87 10.56
C GLU A 79 -8.60 17.87 11.54
N PHE A 80 -8.57 16.58 11.19
CA PHE A 80 -7.92 15.56 12.00
C PHE A 80 -6.44 15.88 12.20
N LEU A 81 -5.69 16.21 11.15
CA LEU A 81 -4.27 16.59 11.22
C LEU A 81 -4.09 17.89 12.00
N ALA A 82 -4.92 18.90 11.78
CA ALA A 82 -4.89 20.18 12.51
C ALA A 82 -5.11 20.01 14.02
N GLY A 83 -5.86 18.97 14.40
CA GLY A 83 -6.10 18.61 15.80
C GLY A 83 -4.93 17.96 16.51
N GLN A 84 -3.91 17.49 15.79
CA GLN A 84 -2.77 16.78 16.38
C GLN A 84 -1.89 17.73 17.23
N ARG A 85 -1.55 17.26 18.43
CA ARG A 85 -0.74 18.04 19.38
C ARG A 85 0.53 17.28 19.76
N GLY A 86 1.64 17.99 19.82
CA GLY A 86 2.89 17.52 20.36
C GLY A 86 2.87 17.37 21.88
N ARG A 87 3.96 16.89 22.45
CA ARG A 87 4.08 16.63 23.91
C ARG A 87 3.87 17.86 24.79
N THR A 88 4.13 19.07 24.28
CA THR A 88 3.96 20.34 25.01
C THR A 88 2.68 21.09 24.59
N GLY A 89 1.76 20.44 23.87
CA GLY A 89 0.47 20.98 23.46
C GLY A 89 0.49 21.83 22.19
N GLN A 90 1.65 22.06 21.57
CA GLN A 90 1.74 22.78 20.29
C GLN A 90 1.17 21.97 19.13
N PRO A 91 0.64 22.62 18.09
CA PRO A 91 0.26 21.94 16.84
C PRO A 91 1.44 21.16 16.25
N VAL A 92 1.20 19.96 15.73
CA VAL A 92 2.21 19.15 15.03
C VAL A 92 2.40 19.67 13.60
N PHE A 93 1.30 20.06 12.96
CA PHE A 93 1.30 20.47 11.57
C PHE A 93 1.07 21.97 11.39
N ASP A 94 1.79 22.57 10.44
CA ASP A 94 1.69 23.97 10.10
C ASP A 94 0.44 24.27 9.28
N PRO A 95 -0.26 25.39 9.50
CA PRO A 95 -1.40 25.77 8.68
C PRO A 95 -1.11 25.84 7.17
N GLY A 96 0.08 26.34 6.79
CA GLY A 96 0.50 26.42 5.40
C GLY A 96 0.65 25.04 4.73
N PHE A 97 1.24 24.08 5.45
CA PHE A 97 1.33 22.69 4.97
C PHE A 97 -0.04 22.02 4.84
N LEU A 98 -0.93 22.24 5.82
CA LEU A 98 -2.30 21.72 5.78
C LEU A 98 -3.11 22.29 4.61
N ASN A 99 -2.95 23.57 4.31
CA ASN A 99 -3.57 24.19 3.12
C ASN A 99 -3.01 23.61 1.82
N TRP A 100 -1.69 23.40 1.75
CA TRP A 100 -1.09 22.74 0.59
C TRP A 100 -1.63 21.31 0.40
N LEU A 101 -1.77 20.51 1.47
CA LEU A 101 -2.38 19.18 1.41
C LEU A 101 -3.84 19.23 0.92
N ARG A 102 -4.64 20.22 1.36
CA ARG A 102 -6.03 20.38 0.91
C ARG A 102 -6.12 20.59 -0.61
N GLU A 103 -5.18 21.34 -1.18
CA GLU A 103 -5.19 21.70 -2.59
C GLU A 103 -4.51 20.64 -3.48
N ASN A 104 -3.45 20.01 -2.99
CA ASN A 104 -2.55 19.15 -3.77
C ASN A 104 -2.48 17.71 -3.25
N GLY A 105 -3.15 17.40 -2.15
CA GLY A 105 -3.04 16.10 -1.46
C GLY A 105 -3.81 14.99 -2.15
N HIS A 106 -3.30 14.54 -3.28
CA HIS A 106 -3.77 13.37 -4.04
C HIS A 106 -2.60 12.71 -4.79
N PHE A 107 -2.78 11.47 -5.22
CA PHE A 107 -1.71 10.72 -5.88
C PHE A 107 -1.67 10.87 -7.40
N GLY A 108 -2.55 11.67 -8.01
CA GLY A 108 -2.62 11.86 -9.47
C GLY A 108 -1.37 12.45 -10.12
N GLY A 109 -0.48 13.08 -9.34
CA GLY A 109 0.83 13.57 -9.80
C GLY A 109 1.93 12.50 -9.82
N LEU A 110 1.65 11.27 -9.35
CA LEU A 110 2.62 10.17 -9.32
C LEU A 110 2.50 9.30 -10.58
N SER A 111 3.64 8.84 -11.06
CA SER A 111 3.77 7.83 -12.10
C SER A 111 4.23 6.52 -11.47
N ILE A 112 3.51 5.43 -11.73
CA ILE A 112 3.81 4.09 -11.24
C ILE A 112 4.25 3.21 -12.42
N ARG A 113 5.42 2.59 -12.29
CA ARG A 113 5.86 1.48 -13.15
C ARG A 113 6.03 0.26 -12.29
N ALA A 114 5.40 -0.84 -12.65
CA ALA A 114 5.38 -2.03 -11.82
C ALA A 114 5.47 -3.32 -12.65
N ILE A 115 5.97 -4.38 -12.04
CA ILE A 115 5.85 -5.73 -12.57
C ILE A 115 4.37 -6.14 -12.45
N PRO A 116 3.75 -6.67 -13.52
CA PRO A 116 2.35 -7.10 -13.47
C PRO A 116 2.08 -8.14 -12.38
N GLU A 117 0.86 -8.15 -11.85
CA GLU A 117 0.42 -9.16 -10.91
C GLU A 117 0.48 -10.57 -11.51
N GLY A 118 0.61 -11.58 -10.65
CA GLY A 118 0.74 -12.98 -11.05
C GLY A 118 2.13 -13.37 -11.58
N ARG A 119 3.05 -12.44 -11.74
CA ARG A 119 4.42 -12.73 -12.17
C ARG A 119 5.29 -13.20 -11.02
N VAL A 120 6.19 -14.14 -11.33
CA VAL A 120 7.28 -14.54 -10.43
C VAL A 120 8.25 -13.38 -10.28
N VAL A 121 8.59 -13.05 -9.02
CA VAL A 121 9.50 -11.97 -8.67
C VAL A 121 10.53 -12.45 -7.66
N HIS A 122 11.67 -11.75 -7.63
CA HIS A 122 12.81 -12.11 -6.80
C HIS A 122 13.21 -10.96 -5.87
N GLN A 123 13.92 -11.33 -4.77
CA GLN A 123 14.41 -10.37 -3.80
C GLN A 123 15.42 -9.39 -4.41
N ASN A 124 15.52 -8.19 -3.84
CA ASN A 124 16.46 -7.14 -4.22
C ASN A 124 16.33 -6.65 -5.68
N VAL A 125 15.17 -6.87 -6.30
CA VAL A 125 14.83 -6.35 -7.64
C VAL A 125 13.63 -5.39 -7.47
N PRO A 126 13.67 -4.16 -8.05
CA PRO A 126 12.54 -3.25 -7.99
C PRO A 126 11.27 -3.88 -8.60
N LEU A 127 10.22 -3.98 -7.80
CA LEU A 127 8.91 -4.48 -8.21
C LEU A 127 7.99 -3.35 -8.64
N VAL A 128 8.12 -2.20 -7.97
CA VAL A 128 7.39 -0.97 -8.27
C VAL A 128 8.36 0.20 -8.20
N VAL A 129 8.29 1.07 -9.19
CA VAL A 129 9.00 2.34 -9.23
C VAL A 129 7.98 3.47 -9.21
N VAL A 130 8.04 4.30 -8.18
CA VAL A 130 7.18 5.47 -7.98
C VAL A 130 7.96 6.73 -8.33
N GLN A 131 7.44 7.58 -9.21
CA GLN A 131 8.06 8.85 -9.58
C GLN A 131 7.05 10.00 -9.48
N GLY A 132 7.46 11.14 -8.94
CA GLY A 132 6.62 12.34 -8.87
C GLY A 132 7.03 13.29 -7.76
N PRO A 133 6.12 14.17 -7.28
CA PRO A 133 6.38 15.11 -6.20
C PRO A 133 6.82 14.39 -4.92
N LEU A 134 7.94 14.84 -4.34
CA LEU A 134 8.59 14.17 -3.21
C LEU A 134 7.64 13.95 -2.02
N ALA A 135 6.86 14.96 -1.64
CA ALA A 135 5.98 14.84 -0.47
C ALA A 135 4.87 13.80 -0.67
N MET A 136 4.22 13.77 -1.83
CA MET A 136 3.15 12.80 -2.11
C MET A 136 3.72 11.38 -2.32
N ALA A 137 4.90 11.25 -2.92
CA ALA A 137 5.59 9.96 -3.05
C ALA A 137 5.98 9.41 -1.68
N GLN A 138 6.38 10.27 -0.72
CA GLN A 138 6.67 9.89 0.67
C GLN A 138 5.40 9.40 1.40
N ILE A 139 4.28 10.10 1.27
CA ILE A 139 3.02 9.75 1.94
C ILE A 139 2.48 8.40 1.46
N LEU A 140 2.74 8.00 0.22
CA LEU A 140 2.30 6.74 -0.36
C LEU A 140 2.92 5.49 0.30
N GLU A 141 4.10 5.61 0.92
CA GLU A 141 4.93 4.48 1.34
C GLU A 141 4.17 3.41 2.11
N THR A 142 3.48 3.77 3.20
CA THR A 142 2.83 2.79 4.07
C THR A 142 1.75 1.99 3.35
N ALA A 143 0.88 2.66 2.58
CA ALA A 143 -0.18 1.99 1.84
C ALA A 143 0.38 1.05 0.76
N LEU A 144 1.39 1.50 0.03
CA LEU A 144 2.08 0.70 -0.98
C LEU A 144 2.70 -0.56 -0.36
N LEU A 145 3.48 -0.40 0.71
CA LEU A 145 4.10 -1.52 1.41
C LEU A 145 3.06 -2.51 1.95
N ASN A 146 2.01 -2.01 2.59
CA ASN A 146 0.97 -2.84 3.17
C ASN A 146 0.25 -3.67 2.11
N GLN A 147 -0.22 -3.04 1.03
CA GLN A 147 -1.00 -3.69 -0.02
C GLN A 147 -0.18 -4.77 -0.76
N LEU A 148 1.03 -4.42 -1.19
CA LEU A 148 1.83 -5.36 -1.97
C LEU A 148 2.45 -6.47 -1.10
N ASN A 149 2.94 -6.15 0.10
CA ASN A 149 3.58 -7.14 0.95
C ASN A 149 2.62 -8.27 1.34
N TYR A 150 1.46 -7.90 1.89
CA TYR A 150 0.48 -8.90 2.35
C TYR A 150 -0.04 -9.76 1.20
N GLN A 151 -0.49 -9.15 0.12
CA GLN A 151 -1.04 -9.88 -1.02
C GLN A 151 0.01 -10.75 -1.72
N THR A 152 1.25 -10.26 -1.85
CA THR A 152 2.37 -11.05 -2.40
C THR A 152 2.68 -12.27 -1.53
N LEU A 153 2.65 -12.14 -0.19
CA LEU A 153 2.84 -13.29 0.72
C LEU A 153 1.74 -14.34 0.55
N VAL A 154 0.47 -13.92 0.47
CA VAL A 154 -0.65 -14.83 0.30
C VAL A 154 -0.62 -15.50 -1.07
N ALA A 155 -0.40 -14.74 -2.15
CA ALA A 155 -0.30 -15.27 -3.51
C ALA A 155 0.86 -16.29 -3.62
N THR A 156 2.00 -15.98 -3.02
CA THR A 156 3.16 -16.89 -2.99
C THR A 156 2.83 -18.19 -2.27
N LYS A 157 2.12 -18.12 -1.15
CA LYS A 157 1.67 -19.32 -0.40
C LYS A 157 0.67 -20.13 -1.23
N ALA A 158 -0.29 -19.48 -1.87
CA ALA A 158 -1.28 -20.13 -2.74
C ALA A 158 -0.61 -20.85 -3.93
N ALA A 159 0.38 -20.22 -4.59
CA ALA A 159 1.16 -20.83 -5.66
C ALA A 159 1.81 -22.15 -5.23
N ARG A 160 2.43 -22.15 -4.07
CA ARG A 160 3.10 -23.34 -3.52
C ARG A 160 2.12 -24.46 -3.19
N ILE A 161 0.96 -24.13 -2.62
CA ILE A 161 -0.09 -25.11 -2.33
C ILE A 161 -0.60 -25.71 -3.66
N ARG A 162 -0.83 -24.88 -4.68
CA ARG A 162 -1.26 -25.32 -6.00
C ARG A 162 -0.25 -26.27 -6.66
N GLU A 163 1.04 -25.92 -6.64
CA GLU A 163 2.10 -26.79 -7.17
C GLU A 163 2.15 -28.13 -6.44
N SER A 164 2.02 -28.15 -5.11
CA SER A 164 1.99 -29.40 -4.34
C SER A 164 0.75 -30.25 -4.61
N GLY A 165 -0.36 -29.64 -4.98
CA GLY A 165 -1.63 -30.29 -5.30
C GLY A 165 -1.67 -31.00 -6.65
N ARG A 166 -0.67 -30.82 -7.51
CA ARG A 166 -0.53 -31.53 -8.82
C ARG A 166 -1.80 -31.52 -9.68
N GLY A 167 -2.47 -30.35 -9.77
CA GLY A 167 -3.69 -30.18 -10.57
C GLY A 167 -5.01 -30.49 -9.84
N GLN A 168 -4.97 -30.83 -8.56
CA GLN A 168 -6.19 -30.95 -7.77
C GLN A 168 -6.85 -29.58 -7.57
N LEU A 169 -8.16 -29.59 -7.34
CA LEU A 169 -8.93 -28.40 -7.04
C LEU A 169 -8.42 -27.76 -5.76
N PHE A 170 -8.12 -26.47 -5.83
CA PHE A 170 -7.72 -25.66 -4.69
C PHE A 170 -8.87 -24.75 -4.27
N LEU A 171 -9.26 -24.82 -3.00
CA LEU A 171 -10.32 -24.00 -2.41
C LEU A 171 -9.74 -23.14 -1.29
N GLU A 172 -10.03 -21.83 -1.32
CA GLU A 172 -9.65 -20.89 -0.28
C GLU A 172 -10.78 -20.74 0.74
N PHE A 173 -10.49 -21.00 2.03
CA PHE A 173 -11.43 -20.94 3.17
C PHE A 173 -10.95 -20.03 4.28
N GLY A 174 -9.97 -19.14 4.04
CA GLY A 174 -9.31 -18.33 5.05
C GLY A 174 -10.07 -17.07 5.47
N SER A 175 -11.07 -16.60 4.70
CA SER A 175 -11.73 -15.30 4.91
C SER A 175 -12.17 -15.07 6.36
N ARG A 176 -12.79 -16.07 7.00
CA ARG A 176 -13.26 -15.98 8.41
C ARG A 176 -12.14 -15.97 9.45
N ARG A 177 -10.91 -16.21 9.04
CA ARG A 177 -9.70 -16.26 9.89
C ARG A 177 -8.71 -15.13 9.59
N GLY A 178 -8.97 -14.36 8.54
CA GLY A 178 -8.19 -13.16 8.22
C GLY A 178 -8.56 -11.99 9.14
N HIS A 179 -7.70 -11.00 9.20
CA HIS A 179 -7.87 -9.83 10.04
C HIS A 179 -8.67 -8.75 9.29
N GLY A 180 -9.95 -8.60 9.65
CA GLY A 180 -10.82 -7.57 9.11
C GLY A 180 -10.89 -7.58 7.57
N LYS A 181 -10.89 -6.42 6.96
CA LYS A 181 -10.90 -6.26 5.48
C LYS A 181 -9.65 -6.82 4.79
N GLY A 182 -8.53 -6.99 5.50
CA GLY A 182 -7.35 -7.68 4.99
C GLY A 182 -7.64 -9.12 4.54
N ALA A 183 -8.69 -9.76 5.10
CA ALA A 183 -9.14 -11.07 4.62
C ALA A 183 -9.53 -11.04 3.13
N ASN A 184 -10.22 -10.00 2.67
CA ASN A 184 -10.62 -9.85 1.26
C ASN A 184 -9.41 -9.71 0.34
N ALA A 185 -8.40 -8.93 0.75
CA ALA A 185 -7.13 -8.83 0.03
C ALA A 185 -6.41 -10.18 -0.07
N GLY A 186 -6.46 -10.98 1.00
CA GLY A 186 -5.92 -12.34 1.01
C GLY A 186 -6.63 -13.27 0.06
N VAL A 187 -7.97 -13.27 0.06
CA VAL A 187 -8.78 -14.06 -0.88
C VAL A 187 -8.47 -13.67 -2.32
N ARG A 188 -8.47 -12.38 -2.64
CA ARG A 188 -8.13 -11.89 -3.98
C ARG A 188 -6.74 -12.37 -4.42
N ALA A 189 -5.74 -12.22 -3.55
CA ALA A 189 -4.38 -12.66 -3.85
C ALA A 189 -4.28 -14.18 -4.10
N ALA A 190 -5.05 -14.98 -3.36
CA ALA A 190 -5.15 -16.42 -3.62
C ALA A 190 -5.83 -16.71 -4.97
N LEU A 191 -6.85 -15.94 -5.32
CA LEU A 191 -7.61 -16.10 -6.58
C LEU A 191 -6.79 -15.73 -7.82
N ILE A 192 -5.80 -14.87 -7.75
CA ILE A 192 -4.89 -14.58 -8.89
C ILE A 192 -4.32 -15.86 -9.51
N LEU A 193 -4.13 -16.90 -8.71
CA LEU A 193 -3.61 -18.19 -9.17
C LEU A 193 -4.68 -19.24 -9.38
N SER A 194 -5.89 -19.06 -8.88
CA SER A 194 -7.00 -20.04 -9.01
C SER A 194 -7.99 -19.66 -10.12
N LEU A 195 -8.10 -18.38 -10.49
CA LEU A 195 -9.01 -17.93 -11.58
C LEU A 195 -8.73 -18.58 -12.95
N ILE A 196 -7.54 -19.14 -13.16
CA ILE A 196 -7.22 -19.91 -14.38
C ILE A 196 -8.00 -21.25 -14.45
N HIS A 197 -8.62 -21.70 -13.35
CA HIS A 197 -9.36 -22.97 -13.29
C HIS A 197 -10.89 -22.85 -13.26
N ILE A 198 -11.45 -21.66 -13.13
CA ILE A 198 -12.92 -21.45 -13.14
C ILE A 198 -13.43 -21.15 -14.55
N SER A 199 -12.54 -20.98 -15.51
CA SER A 199 -12.86 -20.66 -16.92
C SER A 199 -12.73 -21.84 -17.91
N GLU A 200 -12.67 -23.10 -17.44
CA GLU A 200 -12.80 -24.29 -18.30
C GLU A 200 -14.08 -25.04 -18.00
#